data_8e2aaa7c5a772603fd5b7dbe35e9ab44
#
_entry.id   8e2aaa7c5a772603fd5b7dbe35e9ab44
#
_cell.length_a   1.000
_cell.length_b   1.000
_cell.length_c   1.000
_cell.angle_alpha   90.00
_cell.angle_beta   90.00
_cell.angle_gamma   90.00
#
_symmetry.space_group_name_H-M   'P 1'
#
loop_
_entity.id
_entity.type
_entity.pdbx_description
1 polymer ?
#
loop_
_entity_poly.entity_id
_entity_poly.type
_entity_poly.pdbx_seq_one_letter_code
_entity_poly.pdbx_strand_id
1 'polypeptide(L)'
;MTATDIKKLFDFAIQQEFDAYDFYKSAGNKVENRAVKKIFEELAGEELGHANLLEHYKIDSTLVGKFNTLNVDYMIAETQEMPALSLSLKPADAIAIAMKREQLAAELYKAMSSSAVSQIEKQAFDSLMNMELNHKHRLENAFVEIGYPEVF
;
A
#
# COMPACT_ATOMS: atom_id res chain seq x y z
N MET A 1 -6.55 21.79 -8.43
CA MET A 1 -5.28 21.15 -8.00
C MET A 1 -4.14 21.64 -8.87
N THR A 2 -3.08 22.11 -8.26
CA THR A 2 -1.91 22.62 -8.98
C THR A 2 -0.93 21.48 -9.28
N ALA A 3 0.04 21.74 -10.16
CA ALA A 3 1.11 20.78 -10.45
C ALA A 3 1.92 20.43 -9.18
N THR A 4 2.10 21.41 -8.28
CA THR A 4 2.78 21.19 -7.00
C THR A 4 1.98 20.23 -6.10
N ASP A 5 0.65 20.36 -6.07
CA ASP A 5 -0.20 19.49 -5.28
C ASP A 5 -0.16 18.05 -5.80
N ILE A 6 -0.15 17.88 -7.12
CA ILE A 6 -0.06 16.57 -7.75
C ILE A 6 1.28 15.92 -7.45
N LYS A 7 2.36 16.69 -7.51
CA LYS A 7 3.69 16.20 -7.14
C LYS A 7 3.73 15.72 -5.69
N LYS A 8 3.10 16.48 -4.78
CA LYS A 8 3.00 16.08 -3.36
C LYS A 8 2.21 14.80 -3.20
N LEU A 9 1.16 14.60 -4.00
CA LEU A 9 0.39 13.37 -3.98
C LEU A 9 1.23 12.17 -4.41
N PHE A 10 2.01 12.30 -5.49
CA PHE A 10 2.93 11.25 -5.90
C PHE A 10 4.00 10.99 -4.85
N ASP A 11 4.56 12.03 -4.27
CA ASP A 11 5.56 11.89 -3.20
C ASP A 11 4.97 11.15 -2.00
N PHE A 12 3.73 11.46 -1.64
CA PHE A 12 3.03 10.77 -0.56
C PHE A 12 2.83 9.29 -0.89
N ALA A 13 2.34 8.98 -2.09
CA ALA A 13 2.11 7.60 -2.50
C ALA A 13 3.43 6.80 -2.53
N ILE A 14 4.50 7.40 -3.04
CA ILE A 14 5.83 6.77 -3.07
C ILE A 14 6.31 6.48 -1.64
N GLN A 15 6.13 7.43 -0.73
CA GLN A 15 6.50 7.24 0.66
C GLN A 15 5.69 6.12 1.31
N GLN A 16 4.40 6.02 1.00
CA GLN A 16 3.57 4.93 1.51
C GLN A 16 4.06 3.57 1.01
N GLU A 17 4.53 3.48 -0.23
CA GLU A 17 5.10 2.23 -0.75
C GLU A 17 6.40 1.87 -0.04
N PHE A 18 7.28 2.84 0.21
CA PHE A 18 8.51 2.60 0.97
C PHE A 18 8.20 2.23 2.43
N ASP A 19 7.21 2.87 3.03
CA ASP A 19 6.79 2.53 4.40
C ASP A 19 6.24 1.11 4.46
N ALA A 20 5.49 0.70 3.45
CA ALA A 20 4.98 -0.67 3.34
C ALA A 20 6.13 -1.66 3.15
N TYR A 21 7.10 -1.33 2.31
CA TYR A 21 8.30 -2.14 2.13
C TYR A 21 9.03 -2.35 3.46
N ASP A 22 9.28 -1.26 4.18
CA ASP A 22 9.95 -1.30 5.48
C ASP A 22 9.16 -2.12 6.49
N PHE A 23 7.84 -1.95 6.49
CA PHE A 23 6.94 -2.72 7.35
C PHE A 23 7.07 -4.22 7.07
N TYR A 24 6.97 -4.63 5.81
CA TYR A 24 7.05 -6.04 5.46
C TYR A 24 8.42 -6.64 5.74
N LYS A 25 9.49 -5.89 5.50
CA LYS A 25 10.84 -6.35 5.83
C LYS A 25 11.01 -6.53 7.33
N SER A 26 10.58 -5.55 8.10
CA SER A 26 10.72 -5.55 9.55
C SER A 26 9.84 -6.63 10.18
N ALA A 27 8.59 -6.71 9.76
CA ALA A 27 7.67 -7.73 10.28
C ALA A 27 8.10 -9.13 9.87
N GLY A 28 8.59 -9.30 8.64
CA GLY A 28 9.09 -10.58 8.16
C GLY A 28 10.28 -11.08 8.97
N ASN A 29 11.11 -10.17 9.47
CA ASN A 29 12.25 -10.53 10.31
C ASN A 29 11.83 -10.89 11.75
N LYS A 30 10.67 -10.42 12.18
CA LYS A 30 10.20 -10.61 13.57
C LYS A 30 9.27 -11.79 13.75
N VAL A 31 8.53 -12.18 12.69
CA VAL A 31 7.62 -13.32 12.79
C VAL A 31 8.37 -14.64 12.64
N GLU A 32 7.98 -15.62 13.43
CA GLU A 32 8.61 -16.94 13.40
C GLU A 32 7.94 -17.89 12.41
N ASN A 33 6.68 -17.64 12.07
CA ASN A 33 5.95 -18.48 11.14
C ASN A 33 6.52 -18.35 9.72
N ARG A 34 7.02 -19.46 9.18
CA ARG A 34 7.70 -19.48 7.88
C ARG A 34 6.82 -19.05 6.72
N ALA A 35 5.56 -19.47 6.73
CA ALA A 35 4.62 -19.12 5.66
C ALA A 35 4.34 -17.62 5.64
N VAL A 36 4.13 -17.03 6.82
CA VAL A 36 3.91 -15.59 6.96
C VAL A 36 5.16 -14.81 6.58
N LYS A 37 6.32 -15.28 7.02
CA LYS A 37 7.61 -14.65 6.68
C LYS A 37 7.79 -14.59 5.16
N LYS A 38 7.51 -15.69 4.47
CA LYS A 38 7.63 -15.76 3.01
C LYS A 38 6.68 -14.78 2.33
N ILE A 39 5.42 -14.71 2.79
CA ILE A 39 4.45 -13.76 2.25
C ILE A 39 4.95 -12.33 2.41
N PHE A 40 5.44 -11.98 3.60
CA PHE A 40 5.94 -10.62 3.86
C PHE A 40 7.17 -10.28 3.00
N GLU A 41 8.06 -11.23 2.78
CA GLU A 41 9.21 -11.02 1.90
C GLU A 41 8.78 -10.77 0.45
N GLU A 42 7.81 -11.53 -0.03
CA GLU A 42 7.25 -11.34 -1.37
C GLU A 42 6.55 -9.99 -1.49
N LEU A 43 5.73 -9.62 -0.51
CA LEU A 43 5.03 -8.34 -0.52
C LEU A 43 6.00 -7.16 -0.45
N ALA A 44 7.07 -7.27 0.32
CA ALA A 44 8.10 -6.24 0.37
C ALA A 44 8.67 -5.95 -1.02
N GLY A 45 9.00 -7.00 -1.78
CA GLY A 45 9.51 -6.86 -3.13
C GLY A 45 8.50 -6.20 -4.07
N GLU A 46 7.23 -6.56 -3.97
CA GLU A 46 6.17 -6.00 -4.81
C GLU A 46 5.93 -4.53 -4.48
N GLU A 47 5.93 -4.15 -3.21
CA GLU A 47 5.77 -2.75 -2.82
C GLU A 47 6.93 -1.87 -3.31
N LEU A 48 8.14 -2.40 -3.28
CA LEU A 48 9.30 -1.69 -3.83
C LEU A 48 9.13 -1.47 -5.34
N GLY A 49 8.60 -2.46 -6.05
CA GLY A 49 8.27 -2.33 -7.46
C GLY A 49 7.24 -1.24 -7.73
N HIS A 50 6.22 -1.12 -6.86
CA HIS A 50 5.21 -0.05 -6.95
C HIS A 50 5.84 1.32 -6.75
N ALA A 51 6.75 1.47 -5.78
CA ALA A 51 7.46 2.72 -5.56
C ALA A 51 8.23 3.14 -6.81
N ASN A 52 8.93 2.21 -7.43
CA ASN A 52 9.69 2.48 -8.66
C ASN A 52 8.77 2.90 -9.80
N LEU A 53 7.62 2.25 -9.95
CA LEU A 53 6.63 2.60 -10.95
C LEU A 53 6.09 4.01 -10.75
N LEU A 54 5.77 4.36 -9.50
CA LEU A 54 5.28 5.71 -9.16
C LEU A 54 6.35 6.78 -9.41
N GLU A 55 7.62 6.48 -9.12
CA GLU A 55 8.72 7.41 -9.45
C GLU A 55 8.78 7.67 -10.94
N HIS A 56 8.57 6.63 -11.74
CA HIS A 56 8.57 6.75 -13.19
C HIS A 56 7.43 7.67 -13.67
N TYR A 57 6.23 7.50 -13.13
CA TYR A 57 5.10 8.37 -13.46
C TYR A 57 5.34 9.80 -13.00
N LYS A 58 5.96 10.01 -11.85
CA LYS A 58 6.26 11.33 -11.32
C LYS A 58 7.20 12.11 -12.24
N ILE A 59 8.16 11.43 -12.85
CA ILE A 59 9.13 12.06 -13.76
C ILE A 59 8.46 12.48 -15.08
N ASP A 60 7.43 11.77 -15.51
CA ASP A 60 6.73 12.09 -16.74
C ASP A 60 5.84 13.30 -16.55
N SER A 61 6.31 14.46 -17.00
CA SER A 61 5.62 15.74 -16.84
C SER A 61 4.27 15.78 -17.57
N THR A 62 4.02 14.88 -18.52
CA THR A 62 2.73 14.83 -19.23
C THR A 62 1.60 14.35 -18.32
N LEU A 63 1.94 13.65 -17.24
CA LEU A 63 0.96 13.17 -16.27
C LEU A 63 0.62 14.19 -15.19
N VAL A 64 1.57 15.05 -14.82
CA VAL A 64 1.50 15.89 -13.63
C VAL A 64 0.31 16.86 -13.62
N GLY A 65 -0.14 17.34 -14.77
CA GLY A 65 -1.23 18.30 -14.85
C GLY A 65 -2.61 17.68 -15.08
N LYS A 66 -2.74 16.37 -15.01
CA LYS A 66 -3.95 15.66 -15.47
C LYS A 66 -4.87 15.15 -14.38
N PHE A 67 -4.58 15.45 -13.13
CA PHE A 67 -5.43 15.03 -12.01
C PHE A 67 -6.46 16.09 -11.66
N ASN A 68 -7.65 15.63 -11.29
CA ASN A 68 -8.68 16.48 -10.72
C ASN A 68 -8.44 16.70 -9.24
N THR A 69 -9.26 17.52 -8.59
CA THR A 69 -9.15 17.77 -7.16
C THR A 69 -9.31 16.47 -6.37
N LEU A 70 -8.43 16.27 -5.39
CA LEU A 70 -8.41 15.11 -4.52
C LEU A 70 -8.24 15.56 -3.08
N ASN A 71 -8.94 14.93 -2.16
CA ASN A 71 -8.81 15.21 -0.73
C ASN A 71 -7.58 14.50 -0.16
N VAL A 72 -6.41 15.08 -0.40
CA VAL A 72 -5.13 14.51 0.03
C VAL A 72 -4.99 14.53 1.54
N ASP A 73 -5.49 15.57 2.21
CA ASP A 73 -5.35 15.72 3.66
C ASP A 73 -6.04 14.58 4.42
N TYR A 74 -7.23 14.19 3.97
CA TYR A 74 -7.95 13.06 4.56
C TYR A 74 -7.14 11.77 4.44
N MET A 75 -6.59 11.50 3.26
CA MET A 75 -5.80 10.29 3.02
C MET A 75 -4.53 10.25 3.85
N ILE A 76 -3.87 11.38 4.01
CA ILE A 76 -2.66 11.49 4.84
C ILE A 76 -2.98 11.22 6.30
N ALA A 77 -4.07 11.82 6.83
CA ALA A 77 -4.47 11.63 8.21
C ALA A 77 -4.78 10.17 8.51
N GLU A 78 -5.52 9.51 7.62
CA GLU A 78 -5.85 8.09 7.77
C GLU A 78 -4.62 7.19 7.84
N THR A 79 -3.64 7.43 6.96
CA THR A 79 -2.44 6.60 6.93
C THR A 79 -1.51 6.86 8.11
N GLN A 80 -1.46 8.09 8.61
CA GLN A 80 -0.59 8.44 9.74
C GLN A 80 -1.08 7.89 11.08
N GLU A 81 -2.34 7.51 11.17
CA GLU A 81 -2.90 6.91 12.38
C GLU A 81 -2.57 5.42 12.53
N MET A 82 -1.89 4.84 11.57
CA MET A 82 -1.49 3.44 11.64
C MET A 82 -0.53 3.20 12.80
N PRO A 83 -0.77 2.16 13.62
CA PRO A 83 0.11 1.88 14.75
C PRO A 83 1.51 1.48 14.31
N ALA A 84 2.50 1.85 15.09
CA ALA A 84 3.87 1.44 14.86
C ALA A 84 4.04 -0.05 15.14
N LEU A 85 5.01 -0.69 14.46
CA LEU A 85 5.38 -2.07 14.74
C LEU A 85 5.97 -2.21 16.13
N SER A 86 5.45 -3.16 16.90
CA SER A 86 6.04 -3.51 18.18
C SER A 86 7.21 -4.49 18.01
N LEU A 87 8.07 -4.57 19.02
CA LEU A 87 9.20 -5.51 19.02
C LEU A 87 8.72 -6.96 19.11
N SER A 88 7.60 -7.18 19.76
CA SER A 88 7.02 -8.50 19.96
C SER A 88 5.71 -8.58 19.16
N LEU A 89 5.78 -9.10 17.95
CA LEU A 89 4.65 -9.11 17.04
C LEU A 89 4.20 -10.53 16.77
N LYS A 90 2.97 -10.85 17.15
CA LYS A 90 2.38 -12.15 16.81
C LYS A 90 2.02 -12.16 15.32
N PRO A 91 2.14 -13.32 14.65
CA PRO A 91 1.82 -13.40 13.21
C PRO A 91 0.42 -12.88 12.86
N ALA A 92 -0.60 -13.21 13.63
CA ALA A 92 -1.96 -12.74 13.37
C ALA A 92 -2.08 -11.22 13.49
N ASP A 93 -1.41 -10.62 14.47
CA ASP A 93 -1.41 -9.16 14.66
C ASP A 93 -0.69 -8.46 13.51
N ALA A 94 0.43 -9.00 13.07
CA ALA A 94 1.18 -8.47 11.93
C ALA A 94 0.34 -8.49 10.66
N ILE A 95 -0.37 -9.60 10.42
CA ILE A 95 -1.24 -9.74 9.25
C ILE A 95 -2.41 -8.75 9.34
N ALA A 96 -3.00 -8.56 10.51
CA ALA A 96 -4.11 -7.62 10.69
C ALA A 96 -3.68 -6.18 10.37
N ILE A 97 -2.50 -5.77 10.83
CA ILE A 97 -1.95 -4.45 10.50
C ILE A 97 -1.70 -4.35 8.99
N ALA A 98 -1.13 -5.39 8.41
CA ALA A 98 -0.85 -5.44 6.98
C ALA A 98 -2.13 -5.30 6.14
N MET A 99 -3.19 -6.03 6.51
CA MET A 99 -4.48 -5.95 5.81
C MET A 99 -5.03 -4.52 5.82
N LYS A 100 -4.92 -3.83 6.95
CA LYS A 100 -5.38 -2.45 7.04
C LYS A 100 -4.54 -1.52 6.16
N ARG A 101 -3.22 -1.71 6.12
CA ARG A 101 -2.34 -0.94 5.24
C ARG A 101 -2.69 -1.14 3.77
N GLU A 102 -2.96 -2.39 3.37
CA GLU A 102 -3.34 -2.69 1.99
C GLU A 102 -4.68 -2.06 1.62
N GLN A 103 -5.64 -2.08 2.55
CA GLN A 103 -6.93 -1.44 2.32
C GLN A 103 -6.78 0.07 2.11
N LEU A 104 -5.99 0.73 2.94
CA LEU A 104 -5.74 2.17 2.81
C LEU A 104 -5.02 2.51 1.51
N ALA A 105 -4.04 1.68 1.11
CA ALA A 105 -3.34 1.86 -0.15
C ALA A 105 -4.28 1.71 -1.34
N ALA A 106 -5.17 0.70 -1.32
CA ALA A 106 -6.16 0.50 -2.38
C ALA A 106 -7.11 1.70 -2.47
N GLU A 107 -7.54 2.24 -1.34
CA GLU A 107 -8.40 3.43 -1.30
C GLU A 107 -7.68 4.66 -1.88
N LEU A 108 -6.40 4.82 -1.60
CA LEU A 108 -5.59 5.89 -2.16
C LEU A 108 -5.53 5.79 -3.69
N TYR A 109 -5.22 4.61 -4.22
CA TYR A 109 -5.14 4.41 -5.67
C TYR A 109 -6.51 4.55 -6.34
N LYS A 110 -7.57 4.14 -5.67
CA LYS A 110 -8.93 4.35 -6.16
C LYS A 110 -9.22 5.85 -6.31
N ALA A 111 -8.84 6.64 -5.32
CA ALA A 111 -9.01 8.09 -5.36
C ALA A 111 -8.17 8.71 -6.48
N MET A 112 -6.93 8.26 -6.64
CA MET A 112 -6.07 8.73 -7.73
C MET A 112 -6.63 8.37 -9.10
N SER A 113 -7.16 7.16 -9.26
CA SER A 113 -7.82 6.72 -10.49
C SER A 113 -9.04 7.59 -10.81
N SER A 114 -9.86 7.89 -9.81
CA SER A 114 -11.06 8.73 -9.98
C SER A 114 -10.71 10.16 -10.36
N SER A 115 -9.54 10.64 -9.98
CA SER A 115 -9.06 11.99 -10.26
C SER A 115 -8.29 12.09 -11.57
N ALA A 116 -7.91 10.97 -12.15
CA ALA A 116 -7.14 10.93 -13.40
C ALA A 116 -8.01 11.38 -14.58
N VAL A 117 -7.42 12.18 -15.45
CA VAL A 117 -8.11 12.68 -16.66
C VAL A 117 -7.85 11.75 -17.84
N SER A 118 -6.65 11.20 -17.92
CA SER A 118 -6.24 10.31 -19.01
C SER A 118 -6.66 8.87 -18.70
N GLN A 119 -7.12 8.16 -19.72
CA GLN A 119 -7.50 6.75 -19.59
C GLN A 119 -6.31 5.88 -19.22
N ILE A 120 -5.12 6.21 -19.74
CA ILE A 120 -3.90 5.46 -19.45
C ILE A 120 -3.53 5.55 -17.97
N GLU A 121 -3.60 6.76 -17.40
CA GLU A 121 -3.35 6.97 -15.97
C GLU A 121 -4.37 6.26 -15.10
N LYS A 122 -5.65 6.38 -15.48
CA LYS A 122 -6.73 5.70 -14.76
C LYS A 122 -6.49 4.21 -14.70
N GLN A 123 -6.12 3.59 -15.83
CA GLN A 123 -5.82 2.16 -15.88
C GLN A 123 -4.60 1.80 -15.03
N ALA A 124 -3.58 2.65 -15.00
CA ALA A 124 -2.41 2.42 -14.17
C ALA A 124 -2.76 2.40 -12.67
N PHE A 125 -3.54 3.38 -12.22
CA PHE A 125 -3.95 3.44 -10.81
C PHE A 125 -4.94 2.34 -10.47
N ASP A 126 -5.84 1.97 -11.39
CA ASP A 126 -6.74 0.83 -11.19
C ASP A 126 -5.93 -0.47 -11.05
N SER A 127 -4.86 -0.64 -11.82
CA SER A 127 -3.98 -1.80 -11.71
C SER A 127 -3.28 -1.85 -10.35
N LEU A 128 -2.76 -0.70 -9.88
CA LEU A 128 -2.14 -0.62 -8.56
C LEU A 128 -3.16 -0.91 -7.46
N MET A 129 -4.37 -0.37 -7.57
CA MET A 129 -5.45 -0.66 -6.63
C MET A 129 -5.72 -2.15 -6.55
N ASN A 130 -5.83 -2.81 -7.71
CA ASN A 130 -6.11 -4.24 -7.76
C ASN A 130 -4.96 -5.06 -7.18
N MET A 131 -3.72 -4.65 -7.39
CA MET A 131 -2.55 -5.30 -6.80
C MET A 131 -2.59 -5.22 -5.27
N GLU A 132 -2.94 -4.06 -4.72
CA GLU A 132 -3.07 -3.90 -3.28
C GLU A 132 -4.22 -4.74 -2.71
N LEU A 133 -5.35 -4.84 -3.43
CA LEU A 133 -6.46 -5.70 -3.03
C LEU A 133 -6.08 -7.19 -3.09
N ASN A 134 -5.27 -7.59 -4.06
CA ASN A 134 -4.74 -8.95 -4.12
C ASN A 134 -3.80 -9.25 -2.95
N HIS A 135 -2.96 -8.29 -2.56
CA HIS A 135 -2.14 -8.40 -1.36
C HIS A 135 -3.01 -8.60 -0.12
N LYS A 136 -4.05 -7.79 0.01
CA LYS A 136 -5.01 -7.90 1.11
C LYS A 136 -5.65 -9.30 1.13
N HIS A 137 -6.07 -9.81 -0.02
CA HIS A 137 -6.68 -11.13 -0.12
C HIS A 137 -5.71 -12.24 0.30
N ARG A 138 -4.45 -12.17 -0.12
CA ARG A 138 -3.42 -13.13 0.30
C ARG A 138 -3.23 -13.09 1.81
N LEU A 139 -3.25 -11.89 2.40
CA LEU A 139 -3.13 -11.72 3.84
C LEU A 139 -4.36 -12.26 4.58
N GLU A 140 -5.54 -12.05 4.03
CA GLU A 140 -6.78 -12.60 4.60
C GLU A 140 -6.74 -14.12 4.63
N ASN A 141 -6.26 -14.77 3.57
CA ASN A 141 -6.10 -16.21 3.53
C ASN A 141 -5.10 -16.71 4.58
N ALA A 142 -3.98 -16.01 4.72
CA ALA A 142 -2.98 -16.33 5.73
C ALA A 142 -3.54 -16.15 7.15
N PHE A 143 -4.34 -15.11 7.35
CA PHE A 143 -4.99 -14.85 8.64
C PHE A 143 -5.93 -16.00 9.03
N VAL A 144 -6.72 -16.50 8.08
CA VAL A 144 -7.61 -17.63 8.31
C VAL A 144 -6.81 -18.87 8.73
N GLU A 145 -5.69 -19.12 8.08
CA GLU A 145 -4.88 -20.30 8.35
C GLU A 145 -4.21 -20.28 9.73
N ILE A 146 -3.81 -19.12 10.21
CA ILE A 146 -3.05 -19.01 11.47
C ILE A 146 -3.82 -18.34 12.60
N GLY A 147 -4.80 -17.48 12.29
CA GLY A 147 -5.56 -16.74 13.30
C GLY A 147 -6.77 -17.50 13.81
N TYR A 148 -7.45 -18.22 12.93
CA TYR A 148 -8.69 -18.92 13.27
C TYR A 148 -8.53 -20.31 13.85
N PRO A 149 -7.48 -21.09 13.52
CA PRO A 149 -7.39 -22.46 14.07
C PRO A 149 -7.47 -22.53 15.59
N GLU A 150 -7.09 -21.46 16.28
CA GLU A 150 -7.13 -21.39 17.74
C GLU A 150 -8.51 -21.08 18.29
N VAL A 151 -9.44 -20.66 17.46
CA VAL A 151 -10.81 -20.31 17.86
C VAL A 151 -11.67 -21.57 18.01
N PHE A 152 -11.26 -22.63 17.40
CA PHE A 152 -11.96 -23.91 17.41
C PHE A 152 -11.25 -24.90 18.33
#